data_83a825b92a3fa625e3def8d7c5348f4e
#
_entry.id   83a825b92a3fa625e3def8d7c5348f4e
#
_cell.length_a   1.000
_cell.length_b   1.000
_cell.length_c   1.000
_cell.angle_alpha   90.00
_cell.angle_beta   90.00
_cell.angle_gamma   90.00
#
_symmetry.space_group_name_H-M   'P 1'
#
loop_
_entity.id
_entity.type
_entity.pdbx_description
1 polymer ?
#
loop_
_entity_poly.entity_id
_entity_poly.type
_entity_poly.pdbx_seq_one_letter_code
_entity_poly.pdbx_strand_id
1 'polypeptide(L)'
;MRLFAPLLLSVVLLCLSSVAVAQEAPVEAAASTADAGPAEWAPRTGDAWVDRWLEDLNRYAERYRPAFVDELVRYRGAPRALVEQMTDDPMWVPADVYMACALAQALGRTCRDVAAEWQRDPADGWASVAERLDGERHREAVARIKRGLVESYDRWARPIQLDGSLRRAFPDRGT
;
A
#
# COMPACT_ATOMS: atom_id res chain seq x y z
N MET A 1 -84.28 -19.47 -18.84
CA MET A 1 -85.00 -20.68 -19.43
C MET A 1 -83.96 -21.81 -19.42
N ARG A 2 -84.20 -22.79 -18.57
CA ARG A 2 -83.89 -24.23 -18.74
C ARG A 2 -82.43 -24.60 -18.89
N LEU A 3 -81.87 -25.49 -18.21
CA LEU A 3 -82.21 -26.62 -17.31
C LEU A 3 -81.06 -27.61 -17.36
N PHE A 4 -80.75 -28.17 -16.22
CA PHE A 4 -80.31 -29.55 -15.86
C PHE A 4 -78.84 -29.94 -16.02
N ALA A 5 -78.23 -30.12 -14.93
CA ALA A 5 -77.68 -31.24 -14.16
C ALA A 5 -77.88 -32.68 -14.78
N PRO A 6 -77.24 -33.72 -14.21
CA PRO A 6 -76.02 -33.97 -13.41
C PRO A 6 -75.29 -35.27 -13.90
N LEU A 7 -74.40 -35.77 -13.07
CA LEU A 7 -74.06 -37.20 -12.78
C LEU A 7 -72.62 -37.59 -13.11
N LEU A 8 -72.05 -37.98 -12.18
CA LEU A 8 -71.55 -39.17 -11.40
C LEU A 8 -70.14 -39.54 -11.67
N LEU A 9 -69.39 -39.48 -10.60
CA LEU A 9 -68.75 -40.64 -9.90
C LEU A 9 -67.80 -41.50 -10.72
N SER A 10 -66.51 -41.32 -10.48
CA SER A 10 -65.62 -42.49 -10.29
C SER A 10 -64.38 -42.12 -9.51
N VAL A 11 -64.34 -42.67 -8.31
CA VAL A 11 -63.19 -42.71 -7.44
C VAL A 11 -62.19 -43.69 -8.06
N VAL A 12 -60.99 -43.23 -8.38
CA VAL A 12 -59.85 -44.10 -8.54
C VAL A 12 -58.75 -43.54 -7.67
N LEU A 13 -58.60 -44.20 -6.54
CA LEU A 13 -57.47 -44.00 -5.59
C LEU A 13 -56.24 -44.64 -6.17
N LEU A 14 -55.33 -43.85 -6.75
CA LEU A 14 -54.01 -44.31 -7.08
C LEU A 14 -53.05 -43.65 -6.10
N CYS A 15 -52.57 -44.44 -5.14
CA CYS A 15 -51.41 -44.12 -4.33
C CYS A 15 -50.17 -44.06 -5.24
N LEU A 16 -49.73 -42.87 -5.57
CA LEU A 16 -48.41 -42.65 -6.15
C LEU A 16 -47.54 -42.16 -5.03
N SER A 17 -46.68 -43.07 -4.58
CA SER A 17 -45.60 -42.78 -3.65
C SER A 17 -44.66 -41.76 -4.25
N SER A 18 -44.74 -40.53 -3.79
CA SER A 18 -43.73 -39.50 -4.14
C SER A 18 -42.46 -39.84 -3.44
N VAL A 19 -41.49 -40.36 -4.18
CA VAL A 19 -40.08 -40.40 -3.77
C VAL A 19 -39.59 -38.95 -3.74
N ALA A 20 -39.47 -38.40 -2.56
CA ALA A 20 -38.77 -37.13 -2.36
C ALA A 20 -37.29 -37.36 -2.66
N VAL A 21 -36.87 -37.01 -3.84
CA VAL A 21 -35.44 -36.82 -4.11
C VAL A 21 -35.02 -35.57 -3.34
N ALA A 22 -34.31 -35.77 -2.25
CA ALA A 22 -33.59 -34.69 -1.56
C ALA A 22 -32.57 -34.18 -2.54
N GLN A 23 -32.83 -33.03 -3.13
CA GLN A 23 -31.91 -32.27 -3.90
C GLN A 23 -30.95 -31.62 -2.90
N GLU A 24 -29.76 -32.24 -2.69
CA GLU A 24 -28.67 -31.61 -2.01
C GLU A 24 -28.31 -30.37 -2.80
N ALA A 25 -28.69 -29.20 -2.27
CA ALA A 25 -28.18 -27.93 -2.74
C ALA A 25 -26.63 -27.99 -2.63
N PRO A 26 -25.93 -27.57 -3.68
CA PRO A 26 -24.47 -27.42 -3.54
C PRO A 26 -24.22 -26.48 -2.38
N VAL A 27 -23.49 -26.95 -1.39
CA VAL A 27 -22.90 -26.10 -0.36
C VAL A 27 -21.97 -25.16 -1.10
N GLU A 28 -22.50 -23.99 -1.39
CA GLU A 28 -21.70 -22.86 -1.84
C GLU A 28 -20.60 -22.71 -0.78
N ALA A 29 -19.40 -23.07 -1.17
CA ALA A 29 -18.23 -22.91 -0.35
C ALA A 29 -18.22 -21.45 0.07
N ALA A 30 -18.62 -21.19 1.30
CA ALA A 30 -18.42 -19.91 1.94
C ALA A 30 -16.92 -19.62 1.76
N ALA A 31 -16.63 -18.71 0.83
CA ALA A 31 -15.30 -18.16 0.69
C ALA A 31 -14.90 -17.74 2.11
N SER A 32 -13.97 -18.48 2.66
CA SER A 32 -13.30 -18.13 3.90
C SER A 32 -12.82 -16.69 3.68
N THR A 33 -13.52 -15.74 4.26
CA THR A 33 -12.93 -14.44 4.52
C THR A 33 -11.78 -14.77 5.45
N ALA A 34 -10.62 -15.07 4.86
CA ALA A 34 -9.37 -15.12 5.58
C ALA A 34 -9.37 -13.88 6.45
N ASP A 35 -9.25 -14.10 7.74
CA ASP A 35 -8.99 -13.08 8.74
C ASP A 35 -7.81 -12.25 8.20
N ALA A 36 -8.14 -11.17 7.49
CA ALA A 36 -7.15 -10.20 7.05
C ALA A 36 -6.73 -9.49 8.32
N GLY A 37 -5.69 -10.02 8.96
CA GLY A 37 -4.98 -9.31 10.00
C GLY A 37 -4.72 -7.88 9.54
N PRO A 38 -4.43 -6.93 10.43
CA PRO A 38 -4.19 -5.55 10.05
C PRO A 38 -3.23 -5.54 8.87
N ALA A 39 -3.64 -4.89 7.77
CA ALA A 39 -2.89 -4.90 6.51
C ALA A 39 -1.45 -4.49 6.82
N GLU A 40 -0.52 -5.41 6.56
CA GLU A 40 0.91 -5.16 6.77
C GLU A 40 1.30 -3.91 5.97
N TRP A 41 1.97 -2.98 6.63
CA TRP A 41 2.39 -1.75 5.96
C TRP A 41 3.26 -2.06 4.74
N ALA A 42 2.92 -1.48 3.61
CA ALA A 42 3.64 -1.65 2.36
C ALA A 42 3.68 -0.33 1.59
N PRO A 43 4.86 0.22 1.28
CA PRO A 43 4.97 1.53 0.65
C PRO A 43 4.53 1.54 -0.81
N ARG A 44 4.63 0.40 -1.50
CA ARG A 44 4.26 0.26 -2.92
C ARG A 44 4.76 1.41 -3.79
N THR A 45 6.08 1.64 -3.77
CA THR A 45 6.73 2.70 -4.53
C THR A 45 6.89 2.38 -6.02
N GLY A 46 6.61 1.14 -6.42
CA GLY A 46 6.87 0.62 -7.76
C GLY A 46 8.33 0.19 -7.99
N ASP A 47 9.20 0.31 -6.98
CA ASP A 47 10.58 -0.17 -7.01
C ASP A 47 10.86 -1.03 -5.77
N ALA A 48 11.02 -2.33 -5.96
CA ALA A 48 11.20 -3.30 -4.86
C ALA A 48 12.48 -3.03 -4.02
N TRP A 49 13.50 -2.38 -4.60
CA TRP A 49 14.68 -1.98 -3.85
C TRP A 49 14.34 -0.84 -2.87
N VAL A 50 13.57 0.16 -3.32
CA VAL A 50 13.09 1.25 -2.45
C VAL A 50 12.21 0.69 -1.35
N ASP A 51 11.23 -0.14 -1.69
CA ASP A 51 10.29 -0.73 -0.74
C ASP A 51 11.05 -1.43 0.40
N ARG A 52 12.02 -2.29 0.06
CA ARG A 52 12.86 -3.00 1.04
C ARG A 52 13.62 -2.05 1.98
N TRP A 53 14.20 -1.00 1.44
CA TRP A 53 15.02 -0.08 2.27
C TRP A 53 14.18 0.88 3.10
N LEU A 54 12.96 1.13 2.69
CA LEU A 54 11.97 1.85 3.52
C LEU A 54 11.52 1.02 4.73
N GLU A 55 11.37 -0.28 4.60
CA GLU A 55 11.11 -1.17 5.76
C GLU A 55 12.27 -1.13 6.77
N ASP A 56 13.50 -1.19 6.30
CA ASP A 56 14.66 -1.08 7.17
C ASP A 56 14.77 0.32 7.82
N LEU A 57 14.40 1.35 7.08
CA LEU A 57 14.36 2.74 7.57
C LEU A 57 13.36 2.90 8.72
N ASN A 58 12.19 2.25 8.68
CA ASN A 58 11.23 2.28 9.79
C ASN A 58 11.90 1.81 11.09
N ARG A 59 12.57 0.66 11.07
CA ARG A 59 13.28 0.12 12.25
C ARG A 59 14.38 1.06 12.75
N TYR A 60 15.06 1.74 11.83
CA TYR A 60 16.08 2.73 12.21
C TYR A 60 15.44 3.94 12.89
N ALA A 61 14.41 4.52 12.30
CA ALA A 61 13.75 5.73 12.76
C ALA A 61 13.08 5.55 14.13
N GLU A 62 12.49 4.39 14.39
CA GLU A 62 11.94 4.04 15.70
C GLU A 62 13.00 4.14 16.80
N ARG A 63 14.22 3.68 16.52
CA ARG A 63 15.32 3.67 17.49
C ARG A 63 16.07 5.00 17.56
N TYR A 64 16.21 5.69 16.44
CA TYR A 64 17.05 6.88 16.29
C TYR A 64 16.27 8.08 15.76
N ARG A 65 15.06 8.29 16.30
CA ARG A 65 14.13 9.34 15.86
C ARG A 65 14.79 10.74 15.70
N PRO A 66 15.62 11.24 16.64
CA PRO A 66 16.26 12.55 16.45
C PRO A 66 17.15 12.63 15.21
N ALA A 67 17.94 11.58 14.95
CA ALA A 67 18.78 11.50 13.77
C ALA A 67 17.98 11.41 12.47
N PHE A 68 16.86 10.69 12.50
CA PHE A 68 15.91 10.62 11.39
C PHE A 68 15.28 12.00 11.09
N VAL A 69 14.78 12.70 12.10
CA VAL A 69 14.23 14.06 11.96
C VAL A 69 15.28 15.02 11.39
N ASP A 70 16.49 14.99 11.93
CA ASP A 70 17.61 15.83 11.46
C ASP A 70 17.96 15.54 10.00
N GLU A 71 17.92 14.28 9.56
CA GLU A 71 18.13 13.89 8.16
C GLU A 71 17.13 14.60 7.23
N LEU A 72 15.84 14.54 7.55
CA LEU A 72 14.80 15.16 6.74
C LEU A 72 14.91 16.69 6.70
N VAL A 73 15.21 17.29 7.83
CA VAL A 73 15.36 18.75 7.92
C VAL A 73 16.59 19.23 7.13
N ARG A 74 17.73 18.58 7.32
CA ARG A 74 19.01 19.06 6.74
C ARG A 74 19.16 18.68 5.27
N TYR A 75 18.70 17.51 4.86
CA TYR A 75 19.03 16.95 3.55
C TYR A 75 17.83 16.80 2.63
N ARG A 76 16.59 16.91 3.16
CA ARG A 76 15.36 16.91 2.36
C ARG A 76 14.67 18.28 2.36
N GLY A 77 15.20 19.25 3.07
CA GLY A 77 14.66 20.60 3.14
C GLY A 77 13.28 20.69 3.80
N ALA A 78 12.93 19.70 4.62
CA ALA A 78 11.63 19.68 5.28
C ALA A 78 11.62 20.59 6.51
N PRO A 79 10.56 21.39 6.76
CA PRO A 79 10.46 22.16 7.99
C PRO A 79 10.38 21.22 9.21
N ARG A 80 11.22 21.48 10.24
CA ARG A 80 11.30 20.63 11.44
C ARG A 80 9.91 20.39 12.07
N ALA A 81 9.16 21.46 12.28
CA ALA A 81 7.83 21.36 12.89
C ALA A 81 6.88 20.44 12.08
N LEU A 82 6.98 20.41 10.74
CA LEU A 82 6.20 19.50 9.91
C LEU A 82 6.63 18.05 10.11
N VAL A 83 7.95 17.80 10.12
CA VAL A 83 8.47 16.43 10.31
C VAL A 83 8.09 15.88 11.68
N GLU A 84 8.26 16.70 12.73
CA GLU A 84 7.89 16.33 14.10
C GLU A 84 6.38 16.06 14.20
N GLN A 85 5.55 16.94 13.64
CA GLN A 85 4.10 16.74 13.59
C GLN A 85 3.71 15.42 12.93
N MET A 86 4.31 15.09 11.77
CA MET A 86 4.01 13.85 11.05
C MET A 86 4.53 12.62 11.82
N THR A 87 5.70 12.70 12.44
CA THR A 87 6.25 11.58 13.23
C THR A 87 5.55 11.37 14.58
N ASP A 88 4.78 12.34 15.08
CA ASP A 88 3.95 12.21 16.29
C ASP A 88 2.54 11.69 15.97
N ASP A 89 2.12 11.76 14.72
CA ASP A 89 0.82 11.31 14.26
C ASP A 89 0.85 9.79 13.94
N PRO A 90 0.03 8.96 14.62
CA PRO A 90 0.01 7.51 14.42
C PRO A 90 -0.41 7.06 13.01
N MET A 91 -0.97 7.96 12.20
CA MET A 91 -1.29 7.68 10.80
C MET A 91 -0.04 7.62 9.91
N TRP A 92 1.10 8.10 10.40
CA TRP A 92 2.34 8.14 9.66
C TRP A 92 3.36 7.15 10.21
N VAL A 93 3.87 6.29 9.36
CA VAL A 93 5.10 5.56 9.67
C VAL A 93 6.31 6.37 9.18
N PRO A 94 7.49 6.23 9.82
CA PRO A 94 8.67 7.02 9.44
C PRO A 94 9.03 6.96 7.95
N ALA A 95 8.88 5.80 7.32
CA ALA A 95 9.14 5.63 5.91
C ALA A 95 8.21 6.46 5.01
N ASP A 96 6.95 6.64 5.39
CA ASP A 96 6.03 7.49 4.65
C ASP A 96 6.39 8.97 4.81
N VAL A 97 6.83 9.38 6.02
CA VAL A 97 7.37 10.74 6.24
C VAL A 97 8.61 10.98 5.38
N TYR A 98 9.51 9.99 5.31
CA TYR A 98 10.69 10.07 4.43
C TYR A 98 10.29 10.17 2.96
N MET A 99 9.38 9.30 2.50
CA MET A 99 8.92 9.29 1.10
C MET A 99 8.24 10.60 0.71
N ALA A 100 7.39 11.17 1.56
CA ALA A 100 6.76 12.47 1.29
C ALA A 100 7.81 13.55 1.01
N CYS A 101 8.84 13.65 1.84
CA CYS A 101 9.86 14.68 1.70
C CYS A 101 10.88 14.36 0.58
N ALA A 102 11.23 13.09 0.38
CA ALA A 102 12.14 12.67 -0.68
C ALA A 102 11.52 12.83 -2.08
N LEU A 103 10.24 12.45 -2.23
CA LEU A 103 9.51 12.64 -3.48
C LEU A 103 9.29 14.14 -3.77
N ALA A 104 8.97 14.93 -2.74
CA ALA A 104 8.87 16.38 -2.86
C ALA A 104 10.15 16.99 -3.41
N GLN A 105 11.30 16.64 -2.82
CA GLN A 105 12.61 17.10 -3.29
C GLN A 105 12.89 16.65 -4.74
N ALA A 106 12.55 15.40 -5.07
CA ALA A 106 12.76 14.86 -6.41
C ALA A 106 11.93 15.58 -7.49
N LEU A 107 10.72 16.03 -7.12
CA LEU A 107 9.78 16.71 -8.03
C LEU A 107 9.84 18.25 -7.96
N GLY A 108 10.65 18.83 -7.06
CA GLY A 108 10.71 20.28 -6.84
C GLY A 108 9.45 20.84 -6.18
N ARG A 109 8.82 20.05 -5.29
CA ARG A 109 7.62 20.41 -4.52
C ARG A 109 7.96 20.58 -3.05
N THR A 110 6.98 21.03 -2.24
CA THR A 110 7.15 21.02 -0.79
C THR A 110 6.79 19.68 -0.19
N CYS A 111 7.46 19.29 0.91
CA CYS A 111 7.12 18.07 1.64
C CYS A 111 5.64 18.08 2.10
N ARG A 112 5.10 19.23 2.47
CA ARG A 112 3.71 19.41 2.86
C ARG A 112 2.73 19.08 1.73
N ASP A 113 3.00 19.52 0.51
CA ASP A 113 2.11 19.28 -0.64
C ASP A 113 2.05 17.78 -0.97
N VAL A 114 3.21 17.11 -0.93
CA VAL A 114 3.28 15.67 -1.19
C VAL A 114 2.63 14.87 -0.06
N ALA A 115 2.83 15.29 1.19
CA ALA A 115 2.17 14.69 2.36
C ALA A 115 0.63 14.81 2.25
N ALA A 116 0.12 15.99 1.85
CA ALA A 116 -1.30 16.19 1.63
C ALA A 116 -1.86 15.32 0.49
N GLU A 117 -1.08 15.09 -0.57
CA GLU A 117 -1.49 14.20 -1.65
C GLU A 117 -1.53 12.73 -1.22
N TRP A 118 -0.56 12.28 -0.42
CA TRP A 118 -0.56 10.93 0.15
C TRP A 118 -1.78 10.69 1.04
N GLN A 119 -2.16 11.66 1.89
CA GLN A 119 -3.29 11.54 2.80
C GLN A 119 -4.66 11.41 2.10
N ARG A 120 -4.76 11.73 0.81
CA ARG A 120 -6.02 11.57 0.05
C ARG A 120 -6.37 10.10 -0.15
N ASP A 121 -5.38 9.27 -0.43
CA ASP A 121 -5.55 7.85 -0.63
C ASP A 121 -4.25 7.08 -0.32
N PRO A 122 -3.97 6.81 0.96
CA PRO A 122 -2.79 6.05 1.36
C PRO A 122 -2.83 4.60 0.87
N ALA A 123 -4.03 4.05 0.64
CA ALA A 123 -4.23 2.68 0.21
C ALA A 123 -3.64 2.40 -1.18
N ASP A 124 -3.52 3.40 -2.04
CA ASP A 124 -2.95 3.27 -3.39
C ASP A 124 -1.42 3.13 -3.40
N GLY A 125 -0.75 3.58 -2.35
CA GLY A 125 0.71 3.54 -2.22
C GLY A 125 1.44 4.66 -2.96
N TRP A 126 2.76 4.71 -2.78
CA TRP A 126 3.59 5.82 -3.24
C TRP A 126 3.75 5.91 -4.76
N ALA A 127 3.64 4.80 -5.50
CA ALA A 127 3.66 4.84 -6.96
C ALA A 127 2.50 5.68 -7.52
N SER A 128 1.29 5.48 -6.98
CA SER A 128 0.11 6.24 -7.39
C SER A 128 0.19 7.71 -7.00
N VAL A 129 0.76 8.02 -5.84
CA VAL A 129 1.03 9.42 -5.44
C VAL A 129 1.99 10.09 -6.42
N ALA A 130 3.08 9.42 -6.76
CA ALA A 130 4.06 9.95 -7.72
C ALA A 130 3.45 10.18 -9.10
N GLU A 131 2.61 9.25 -9.56
CA GLU A 131 1.90 9.36 -10.84
C GLU A 131 0.93 10.54 -10.86
N ARG A 132 0.15 10.74 -9.82
CA ARG A 132 -0.76 11.89 -9.70
C ARG A 132 -0.04 13.23 -9.64
N LEU A 133 1.15 13.27 -9.02
CA LEU A 133 1.93 14.49 -8.89
C LEU A 133 2.68 14.84 -10.18
N ASP A 134 3.28 13.84 -10.83
CA ASP A 134 4.04 14.01 -12.07
C ASP A 134 4.47 12.65 -12.67
N GLY A 135 3.57 12.02 -13.42
CA GLY A 135 3.80 10.69 -14.00
C GLY A 135 4.96 10.66 -15.01
N GLU A 136 5.20 11.74 -15.74
CA GLU A 136 6.28 11.80 -16.73
C GLU A 136 7.66 11.70 -16.06
N ARG A 137 7.83 12.32 -14.89
CA ARG A 137 9.08 12.32 -14.13
C ARG A 137 9.19 11.18 -13.11
N HIS A 138 8.22 10.28 -13.03
CA HIS A 138 8.18 9.20 -12.02
C HIS A 138 9.50 8.41 -11.96
N ARG A 139 10.00 7.93 -13.09
CA ARG A 139 11.25 7.13 -13.13
C ARG A 139 12.48 7.92 -12.67
N GLU A 140 12.55 9.19 -13.04
CA GLU A 140 13.64 10.07 -12.60
C GLU A 140 13.54 10.36 -11.10
N ALA A 141 12.34 10.58 -10.58
CA ALA A 141 12.08 10.78 -9.16
C ALA A 141 12.51 9.55 -8.35
N VAL A 142 12.13 8.34 -8.78
CA VAL A 142 12.58 7.09 -8.14
C VAL A 142 14.10 6.98 -8.14
N ALA A 143 14.77 7.29 -9.25
CA ALA A 143 16.24 7.26 -9.30
C ALA A 143 16.89 8.28 -8.35
N ARG A 144 16.29 9.45 -8.16
CA ARG A 144 16.75 10.46 -7.18
C ARG A 144 16.52 9.99 -5.75
N ILE A 145 15.35 9.40 -5.46
CA ILE A 145 15.04 8.83 -4.14
C ILE A 145 16.04 7.72 -3.79
N LYS A 146 16.34 6.82 -4.73
CA LYS A 146 17.33 5.75 -4.52
C LYS A 146 18.70 6.30 -4.14
N ARG A 147 19.21 7.29 -4.87
CA ARG A 147 20.49 7.95 -4.53
C ARG A 147 20.43 8.59 -3.14
N GLY A 148 19.34 9.29 -2.88
CA GLY A 148 19.13 9.91 -1.58
C GLY A 148 19.07 8.91 -0.42
N LEU A 149 18.46 7.73 -0.59
CA LEU A 149 18.49 6.67 0.41
C LEU A 149 19.94 6.21 0.69
N VAL A 150 20.73 5.96 -0.35
CA VAL A 150 22.15 5.61 -0.19
C VAL A 150 22.89 6.66 0.63
N GLU A 151 22.74 7.94 0.31
CA GLU A 151 23.35 9.04 1.01
C GLU A 151 22.90 9.17 2.49
N SER A 152 21.59 8.90 2.76
CA SER A 152 21.07 8.89 4.13
C SER A 152 21.72 7.77 4.95
N TYR A 153 21.83 6.58 4.39
CA TYR A 153 22.48 5.44 5.05
C TYR A 153 23.96 5.69 5.33
N ASP A 154 24.64 6.42 4.44
CA ASP A 154 26.05 6.85 4.67
C ASP A 154 26.16 7.77 5.87
N ARG A 155 25.30 8.78 5.94
CA ARG A 155 25.31 9.72 7.07
C ARG A 155 24.96 9.06 8.40
N TRP A 156 24.17 7.97 8.35
CA TRP A 156 23.87 7.15 9.52
C TRP A 156 24.92 6.09 9.83
N ALA A 157 26.00 6.03 9.04
CA ALA A 157 27.04 4.99 9.13
C ALA A 157 26.45 3.57 9.09
N ARG A 158 25.43 3.34 8.22
CA ARG A 158 24.77 2.05 8.06
C ARG A 158 25.05 1.44 6.69
N PRO A 159 25.23 0.10 6.63
CA PRO A 159 25.39 -0.57 5.36
C PRO A 159 24.11 -0.51 4.53
N ILE A 160 24.24 -0.34 3.23
CA ILE A 160 23.15 -0.43 2.25
C ILE A 160 23.63 -1.20 1.02
N GLN A 161 22.86 -2.18 0.56
CA GLN A 161 23.19 -2.95 -0.62
C GLN A 161 22.72 -2.21 -1.88
N LEU A 162 23.65 -1.98 -2.81
CA LEU A 162 23.34 -1.29 -4.05
C LEU A 162 22.76 -2.27 -5.09
N ASP A 163 21.73 -1.85 -5.81
CA ASP A 163 21.29 -2.54 -7.02
C ASP A 163 22.15 -2.20 -8.24
N GLY A 164 21.82 -2.78 -9.41
CA GLY A 164 22.59 -2.58 -10.63
C GLY A 164 22.66 -1.12 -11.09
N SER A 165 21.60 -0.33 -10.86
CA SER A 165 21.55 1.07 -11.24
C SER A 165 22.44 1.93 -10.32
N LEU A 166 22.36 1.66 -9.04
CA LEU A 166 23.12 2.36 -8.02
C LEU A 166 24.64 2.02 -8.07
N ARG A 167 25.00 0.77 -8.38
CA ARG A 167 26.41 0.43 -8.60
C ARG A 167 27.04 1.25 -9.73
N ARG A 168 26.29 1.56 -10.78
CA ARG A 168 26.76 2.46 -11.84
C ARG A 168 26.85 3.93 -11.40
N ALA A 169 25.93 4.35 -10.52
CA ALA A 169 25.91 5.71 -9.98
C ALA A 169 26.98 5.94 -8.89
N PHE A 170 27.40 4.89 -8.19
CA PHE A 170 28.39 4.92 -7.10
C PHE A 170 29.50 3.89 -7.36
N PRO A 171 30.35 4.07 -8.40
CA PRO A 171 31.34 3.08 -8.81
C PRO A 171 32.36 2.77 -7.70
N ASP A 172 32.71 3.74 -6.89
CA ASP A 172 33.71 3.62 -5.83
C ASP A 172 33.23 2.86 -4.59
N ARG A 173 31.93 2.52 -4.52
CA ARG A 173 31.34 1.77 -3.39
C ARG A 173 31.30 0.26 -3.61
N GLY A 174 31.76 -0.23 -4.70
CA GLY A 174 31.62 -1.62 -5.14
C GLY A 174 32.83 -2.51 -4.93
N THR A 175 33.85 -2.07 -4.21
CA THR A 175 35.07 -2.83 -3.92
C THR A 175 35.18 -3.23 -2.47
#